data_b4df57cd902cdf57f96f41ce785a27c7
#
_entry.id   b4df57cd902cdf57f96f41ce785a27c7
#
_cell.length_a   1.000
_cell.length_b   1.000
_cell.length_c   1.000
_cell.angle_alpha   90.00
_cell.angle_beta   90.00
_cell.angle_gamma   90.00
#
_symmetry.space_group_name_H-M   'P 1'
#
loop_
_entity.id
_entity.type
_entity.pdbx_description
1 polymer ?
#
loop_
_entity_poly.entity_id
_entity_poly.type
_entity_poly.pdbx_seq_one_letter_code
_entity_poly.pdbx_strand_id
1 'polypeptide(L)'
;MKKIITLSILSLTIAGVLNATTVKVGNNIKVTAPGSTSVNVSKNGNVKVNTGKVSSGTKNGNGATSKSGKSISVSGTSQTKTITANGGNVYVSGTDNNITIRGNASLISVSGSDNKVYVDSVSQVTVSGVDNKVYYKTSPTKSGKPSISTTGVDNSVSKR
;
A
#
# COMPACT_ATOMS: atom_id res chain seq x y z
N MET A 1 -44.34 -24.55 19.58
CA MET A 1 -44.20 -24.55 18.10
C MET A 1 -42.85 -23.97 17.75
N LYS A 2 -41.89 -24.80 17.31
CA LYS A 2 -40.56 -24.38 16.89
C LYS A 2 -40.63 -23.89 15.44
N LYS A 3 -40.40 -22.61 15.20
CA LYS A 3 -40.27 -22.11 13.83
C LYS A 3 -38.92 -22.53 13.27
N ILE A 4 -38.93 -23.43 12.31
CA ILE A 4 -37.76 -23.79 11.50
C ILE A 4 -37.59 -22.66 10.47
N ILE A 5 -36.52 -21.89 10.62
CA ILE A 5 -36.12 -20.92 9.60
C ILE A 5 -35.20 -21.65 8.64
N THR A 6 -35.69 -21.94 7.46
CA THR A 6 -34.92 -22.51 6.37
C THR A 6 -34.01 -21.42 5.82
N LEU A 7 -32.71 -21.51 6.06
CA LEU A 7 -31.70 -20.63 5.49
C LEU A 7 -31.39 -21.12 4.07
N SER A 8 -31.95 -20.46 3.06
CA SER A 8 -31.57 -20.71 1.66
C SER A 8 -30.16 -20.12 1.43
N ILE A 9 -29.20 -21.00 1.20
CA ILE A 9 -27.85 -20.63 0.78
C ILE A 9 -27.92 -20.23 -0.68
N LEU A 10 -27.88 -18.93 -0.95
CA LEU A 10 -27.70 -18.42 -2.30
C LEU A 10 -26.20 -18.52 -2.63
N SER A 11 -25.81 -19.50 -3.42
CA SER A 11 -24.46 -19.61 -3.93
C SER A 11 -24.28 -18.55 -5.02
N LEU A 12 -23.61 -17.45 -4.70
CA LEU A 12 -23.19 -16.43 -5.67
C LEU A 12 -21.80 -16.78 -6.18
N THR A 13 -21.72 -17.34 -7.38
CA THR A 13 -20.47 -17.56 -8.10
C THR A 13 -20.10 -16.25 -8.80
N ILE A 14 -19.10 -15.54 -8.28
CA ILE A 14 -18.55 -14.36 -8.94
C ILE A 14 -17.31 -14.78 -9.71
N ALA A 15 -17.44 -14.99 -11.01
CA ALA A 15 -16.33 -15.10 -11.92
C ALA A 15 -16.10 -13.71 -12.55
N GLY A 16 -14.94 -13.12 -12.32
CA GLY A 16 -14.51 -11.89 -13.01
C GLY A 16 -14.39 -10.67 -12.10
N VAL A 17 -13.21 -10.08 -12.14
CA VAL A 17 -12.78 -8.73 -11.72
C VAL A 17 -13.59 -8.08 -10.59
N LEU A 18 -13.03 -8.09 -9.39
CA LEU A 18 -13.62 -7.49 -8.19
C LEU A 18 -13.55 -5.97 -8.21
N ASN A 19 -14.55 -5.35 -8.82
CA ASN A 19 -15.04 -4.05 -8.40
C ASN A 19 -16.05 -4.28 -7.27
N ALA A 20 -15.92 -3.53 -6.19
CA ALA A 20 -16.65 -3.62 -4.94
C ALA A 20 -18.11 -4.13 -5.09
N THR A 21 -18.35 -5.37 -4.75
CA THR A 21 -19.69 -5.94 -4.72
C THR A 21 -20.21 -5.88 -3.29
N THR A 22 -21.28 -5.12 -3.07
CA THR A 22 -21.98 -5.09 -1.80
C THR A 22 -22.92 -6.28 -1.73
N VAL A 23 -22.64 -7.25 -0.87
CA VAL A 23 -23.56 -8.36 -0.59
C VAL A 23 -24.26 -8.08 0.73
N LYS A 24 -25.58 -7.87 0.70
CA LYS A 24 -26.44 -7.77 1.89
C LYS A 24 -27.10 -9.12 2.16
N VAL A 25 -26.69 -9.80 3.20
CA VAL A 25 -27.40 -11.00 3.70
C VAL A 25 -27.40 -10.98 5.22
N GLY A 26 -28.55 -10.89 5.84
CA GLY A 26 -28.79 -11.15 7.27
C GLY A 26 -27.75 -10.64 8.28
N ASN A 27 -27.80 -11.14 9.48
CA ASN A 27 -27.17 -10.52 10.65
C ASN A 27 -25.64 -10.66 10.83
N ASN A 28 -24.92 -11.35 9.96
CA ASN A 28 -23.44 -11.38 9.97
C ASN A 28 -22.92 -11.80 8.61
N ILE A 29 -22.15 -10.94 7.96
CA ILE A 29 -21.48 -11.26 6.72
C ILE A 29 -19.97 -11.10 6.93
N LYS A 30 -19.23 -12.16 6.62
CA LYS A 30 -17.79 -12.12 6.51
C LYS A 30 -17.43 -12.34 5.03
N VAL A 31 -16.99 -11.30 4.35
CA VAL A 31 -16.46 -11.40 2.99
C VAL A 31 -14.94 -11.40 3.10
N THR A 32 -14.33 -12.49 2.69
CA THR A 32 -12.87 -12.56 2.57
C THR A 32 -12.53 -12.53 1.09
N ALA A 33 -11.97 -11.44 0.63
CA ALA A 33 -11.43 -11.35 -0.71
C ALA A 33 -9.96 -11.81 -0.73
N PRO A 34 -9.49 -12.46 -1.80
CA PRO A 34 -8.07 -12.77 -1.95
C PRO A 34 -7.30 -11.44 -2.02
N GLY A 35 -6.41 -11.19 -1.05
CA GLY A 35 -5.64 -9.95 -0.98
C GLY A 35 -5.88 -9.11 0.28
N SER A 36 -6.22 -9.74 1.42
CA SER A 36 -6.24 -9.10 2.76
C SER A 36 -7.24 -7.96 2.98
N THR A 37 -8.38 -7.96 2.32
CA THR A 37 -9.48 -7.07 2.67
C THR A 37 -10.55 -7.85 3.41
N SER A 38 -10.72 -7.61 4.71
CA SER A 38 -11.85 -8.18 5.45
C SER A 38 -12.91 -7.11 5.68
N VAL A 39 -14.14 -7.40 5.26
CA VAL A 39 -15.31 -6.56 5.51
C VAL A 39 -16.11 -7.18 6.65
N ASN A 40 -16.22 -6.48 7.75
CA ASN A 40 -17.03 -6.89 8.90
C ASN A 40 -18.30 -6.03 8.95
N VAL A 41 -19.45 -6.67 8.85
CA VAL A 41 -20.75 -6.00 9.00
C VAL A 41 -21.35 -6.37 10.36
N SER A 42 -21.50 -5.42 11.24
CA SER A 42 -22.11 -5.63 12.57
C SER A 42 -23.64 -5.55 12.52
N LYS A 43 -24.31 -6.11 13.54
CA LYS A 43 -25.78 -6.15 13.66
C LYS A 43 -26.49 -4.80 13.53
N ASN A 44 -25.78 -3.68 13.67
CA ASN A 44 -26.34 -2.33 13.61
C ASN A 44 -26.08 -1.63 12.27
N GLY A 45 -25.76 -2.38 11.20
CA GLY A 45 -25.53 -1.78 9.89
C GLY A 45 -24.19 -1.04 9.75
N ASN A 46 -23.33 -1.06 10.76
CA ASN A 46 -21.98 -0.49 10.66
C ASN A 46 -21.06 -1.44 9.91
N VAL A 47 -20.61 -1.00 8.76
CA VAL A 47 -19.62 -1.70 7.96
C VAL A 47 -18.22 -1.22 8.39
N LYS A 48 -17.45 -2.09 9.04
CA LYS A 48 -16.01 -1.88 9.24
C LYS A 48 -15.27 -2.58 8.11
N VAL A 49 -14.76 -1.80 7.19
CA VAL A 49 -13.78 -2.28 6.19
C VAL A 49 -12.41 -2.18 6.83
N ASN A 50 -11.83 -3.30 7.22
CA ASN A 50 -10.46 -3.35 7.72
C ASN A 50 -9.52 -3.57 6.54
N THR A 51 -9.34 -2.56 5.73
CA THR A 51 -8.15 -2.41 4.91
C THR A 51 -7.05 -2.07 5.89
N GLY A 52 -6.05 -2.94 6.05
CA GLY A 52 -4.93 -2.65 6.95
C GLY A 52 -4.51 -1.19 6.78
N LYS A 53 -4.57 -0.43 7.88
CA LYS A 53 -4.54 1.04 7.95
C LYS A 53 -3.81 1.70 6.78
N VAL A 54 -4.56 2.10 5.77
CA VAL A 54 -4.09 2.98 4.71
C VAL A 54 -4.47 4.39 5.13
N SER A 55 -3.52 5.13 5.69
CA SER A 55 -3.64 6.57 5.76
C SER A 55 -3.17 7.11 4.41
N SER A 56 -4.10 7.29 3.50
CA SER A 56 -3.81 7.78 2.16
C SER A 56 -4.65 9.02 1.86
N GLY A 57 -3.98 10.14 1.77
CA GLY A 57 -4.49 11.26 1.00
C GLY A 57 -4.27 10.95 -0.48
N THR A 58 -5.32 10.57 -1.19
CA THR A 58 -5.22 10.15 -2.60
C THR A 58 -5.62 11.29 -3.51
N LYS A 59 -4.79 11.59 -4.49
CA LYS A 59 -5.22 12.19 -5.76
C LYS A 59 -4.78 11.26 -6.89
N ASN A 60 -5.77 10.72 -7.58
CA ASN A 60 -5.80 10.06 -8.88
C ASN A 60 -4.57 9.23 -9.33
N GLY A 61 -4.76 7.93 -9.40
CA GLY A 61 -3.90 6.96 -10.05
C GLY A 61 -4.40 5.54 -9.79
N ASN A 62 -4.32 4.67 -10.76
CA ASN A 62 -4.63 3.25 -10.60
C ASN A 62 -3.53 2.55 -9.81
N GLY A 63 -3.76 2.25 -8.54
CA GLY A 63 -2.77 1.53 -7.76
C GLY A 63 -3.22 1.19 -6.35
N ALA A 64 -2.48 0.30 -5.73
CA ALA A 64 -2.72 -0.20 -4.39
C ALA A 64 -1.67 0.29 -3.40
N THR A 65 -2.07 0.47 -2.16
CA THR A 65 -1.17 0.63 -1.03
C THR A 65 -1.53 -0.40 0.02
N SER A 66 -0.59 -1.24 0.39
CA SER A 66 -0.77 -2.22 1.45
C SER A 66 0.23 -1.97 2.58
N LYS A 67 -0.18 -2.31 3.80
CA LYS A 67 0.67 -2.25 4.98
C LYS A 67 0.60 -3.58 5.71
N SER A 68 1.75 -4.17 5.94
CA SER A 68 1.89 -5.40 6.72
C SER A 68 2.95 -5.17 7.81
N GLY A 69 2.51 -5.14 9.07
CA GLY A 69 3.39 -4.78 10.18
C GLY A 69 4.00 -3.38 9.98
N LYS A 70 5.32 -3.30 9.95
CA LYS A 70 6.07 -2.06 9.68
C LYS A 70 6.35 -1.85 8.18
N SER A 71 6.08 -2.82 7.32
CA SER A 71 6.32 -2.71 5.88
C SER A 71 5.15 -2.09 5.15
N ILE A 72 5.44 -1.21 4.20
CA ILE A 72 4.46 -0.52 3.36
C ILE A 72 4.82 -0.80 1.90
N SER A 73 3.84 -1.20 1.10
CA SER A 73 3.99 -1.37 -0.34
C SER A 73 3.03 -0.42 -1.07
N VAL A 74 3.57 0.32 -2.01
CA VAL A 74 2.82 1.21 -2.92
C VAL A 74 3.07 0.73 -4.34
N SER A 75 2.02 0.42 -5.06
CA SER A 75 2.12 -0.04 -6.44
C SER A 75 1.10 0.65 -7.33
N GLY A 76 1.43 0.83 -8.59
CA GLY A 76 0.50 1.38 -9.58
C GLY A 76 1.14 2.37 -10.52
N THR A 77 0.28 3.16 -11.16
CA THR A 77 0.69 4.16 -12.14
C THR A 77 0.18 5.53 -11.73
N SER A 78 1.02 6.56 -11.87
CA SER A 78 0.70 7.97 -11.60
C SER A 78 0.13 8.23 -10.20
N GLN A 79 0.64 7.51 -9.19
CA GLN A 79 0.22 7.68 -7.80
C GLN A 79 0.88 8.90 -7.18
N THR A 80 0.09 9.79 -6.61
CA THR A 80 0.62 10.84 -5.71
C THR A 80 0.15 10.54 -4.29
N LYS A 81 1.07 10.16 -3.40
CA LYS A 81 0.75 9.74 -2.04
C LYS A 81 1.74 10.25 -1.00
N THR A 82 1.21 10.53 0.18
CA THR A 82 2.01 10.74 1.39
C THR A 82 1.74 9.60 2.35
N ILE A 83 2.80 8.93 2.78
CA ILE A 83 2.76 7.81 3.73
C ILE A 83 3.68 8.10 4.91
N THR A 84 3.41 7.47 6.04
CA THR A 84 4.27 7.57 7.23
C THR A 84 4.93 6.23 7.51
N ALA A 85 6.26 6.22 7.52
CA ALA A 85 7.09 5.07 7.89
C ALA A 85 7.58 5.23 9.32
N ASN A 86 7.47 4.14 10.10
CA ASN A 86 7.90 4.10 11.51
C ASN A 86 8.99 3.03 11.68
N GLY A 87 10.13 3.23 11.02
CA GLY A 87 11.27 2.30 11.09
C GLY A 87 11.10 1.03 10.26
N GLY A 88 10.12 0.96 9.35
CA GLY A 88 9.87 -0.20 8.50
C GLY A 88 10.43 -0.06 7.09
N ASN A 89 10.15 -1.06 6.27
CA ASN A 89 10.53 -1.06 4.87
C ASN A 89 9.43 -0.46 4.00
N VAL A 90 9.81 0.30 2.98
CA VAL A 90 8.89 0.87 2.01
C VAL A 90 9.27 0.40 0.62
N TYR A 91 8.31 -0.19 -0.07
CA TYR A 91 8.44 -0.67 -1.44
C TYR A 91 7.56 0.19 -2.34
N VAL A 92 8.15 0.77 -3.36
CA VAL A 92 7.44 1.54 -4.39
C VAL A 92 7.66 0.86 -5.73
N SER A 93 6.59 0.53 -6.45
CA SER A 93 6.66 -0.15 -7.74
C SER A 93 5.66 0.41 -8.75
N GLY A 94 6.03 0.35 -10.00
CA GLY A 94 5.18 0.79 -11.10
C GLY A 94 5.76 1.96 -11.88
N THR A 95 4.89 2.83 -12.39
CA THR A 95 5.30 3.89 -13.31
C THR A 95 4.76 5.25 -12.86
N ASP A 96 5.59 6.29 -12.96
CA ASP A 96 5.19 7.70 -12.75
C ASP A 96 4.59 7.96 -11.36
N ASN A 97 5.09 7.29 -10.32
CA ASN A 97 4.61 7.51 -8.96
C ASN A 97 5.39 8.63 -8.26
N ASN A 98 4.67 9.52 -7.58
CA ASN A 98 5.22 10.60 -6.77
C ASN A 98 4.87 10.36 -5.29
N ILE A 99 5.81 9.83 -4.53
CA ILE A 99 5.58 9.34 -3.18
C ILE A 99 6.37 10.16 -2.16
N THR A 100 5.68 10.70 -1.17
CA THR A 100 6.30 11.36 -0.02
C THR A 100 6.22 10.45 1.19
N ILE A 101 7.38 10.14 1.77
CA ILE A 101 7.52 9.27 2.94
C ILE A 101 7.96 10.13 4.12
N ARG A 102 7.08 10.27 5.09
CA ARG A 102 7.36 10.97 6.34
C ARG A 102 7.88 10.00 7.40
N GLY A 103 8.78 10.51 8.23
CA GLY A 103 9.39 9.74 9.31
C GLY A 103 10.60 8.92 8.84
N ASN A 104 10.88 7.82 9.54
CA ASN A 104 12.07 7.00 9.32
C ASN A 104 11.72 5.69 8.61
N ALA A 105 12.43 5.39 7.52
CA ALA A 105 12.40 4.08 6.86
C ALA A 105 13.74 3.36 7.06
N SER A 106 13.70 2.07 7.37
CA SER A 106 14.92 1.24 7.40
C SER A 106 15.42 1.00 5.98
N LEU A 107 14.52 0.64 5.08
CA LEU A 107 14.79 0.38 3.67
C LEU A 107 13.75 1.08 2.80
N ILE A 108 14.20 1.70 1.73
CA ILE A 108 13.35 2.08 0.60
C ILE A 108 13.81 1.30 -0.62
N SER A 109 12.87 0.59 -1.25
CA SER A 109 13.09 -0.10 -2.51
C SER A 109 12.17 0.47 -3.56
N VAL A 110 12.72 1.01 -4.63
CA VAL A 110 11.98 1.59 -5.75
C VAL A 110 12.25 0.76 -7.00
N SER A 111 11.20 0.41 -7.72
CA SER A 111 11.30 -0.36 -8.96
C SER A 111 10.30 0.12 -10.01
N GLY A 112 10.67 -0.04 -11.28
CA GLY A 112 9.86 0.38 -12.41
C GLY A 112 10.42 1.61 -13.12
N SER A 113 9.56 2.52 -13.58
CA SER A 113 9.99 3.68 -14.37
C SER A 113 9.43 4.99 -13.82
N ASP A 114 10.20 6.05 -13.94
CA ASP A 114 9.78 7.44 -13.66
C ASP A 114 9.23 7.69 -12.25
N ASN A 115 9.61 6.85 -11.27
CA ASN A 115 9.14 7.02 -9.91
C ASN A 115 9.97 8.10 -9.19
N LYS A 116 9.28 9.01 -8.50
CA LYS A 116 9.87 10.06 -7.69
C LYS A 116 9.50 9.86 -6.22
N VAL A 117 10.49 9.64 -5.38
CA VAL A 117 10.29 9.32 -3.96
C VAL A 117 11.02 10.33 -3.10
N TYR A 118 10.30 10.95 -2.18
CA TYR A 118 10.82 11.86 -1.17
C TYR A 118 10.72 11.20 0.20
N VAL A 119 11.81 11.15 0.96
CA VAL A 119 11.82 10.58 2.30
C VAL A 119 12.49 11.50 3.31
N ASP A 120 11.96 11.55 4.53
CA ASP A 120 12.57 12.34 5.59
C ASP A 120 13.85 11.69 6.10
N SER A 121 13.82 10.40 6.45
CA SER A 121 14.97 9.68 6.97
C SER A 121 15.02 8.24 6.47
N VAL A 122 16.20 7.76 6.05
CA VAL A 122 16.36 6.40 5.52
C VAL A 122 17.76 5.85 5.79
N SER A 123 17.83 4.55 6.13
CA SER A 123 19.11 3.87 6.35
C SER A 123 19.67 3.22 5.08
N GLN A 124 18.79 2.68 4.24
CA GLN A 124 19.17 1.98 3.00
C GLN A 124 18.21 2.32 1.87
N VAL A 125 18.75 2.52 0.67
CA VAL A 125 17.97 2.78 -0.55
C VAL A 125 18.43 1.82 -1.63
N THR A 126 17.47 1.12 -2.23
CA THR A 126 17.67 0.28 -3.42
C THR A 126 16.77 0.81 -4.53
N VAL A 127 17.33 1.08 -5.69
CA VAL A 127 16.59 1.57 -6.85
C VAL A 127 16.89 0.70 -8.05
N SER A 128 15.86 0.28 -8.76
CA SER A 128 16.01 -0.53 -9.99
C SER A 128 15.02 -0.06 -11.06
N GLY A 129 15.42 -0.19 -12.31
CA GLY A 129 14.59 0.19 -13.46
C GLY A 129 15.11 1.41 -14.19
N VAL A 130 14.24 2.32 -14.61
CA VAL A 130 14.58 3.46 -15.47
C VAL A 130 14.06 4.76 -14.87
N ASP A 131 14.87 5.81 -14.89
CA ASP A 131 14.51 7.19 -14.51
C ASP A 131 13.91 7.34 -13.10
N ASN A 132 14.24 6.46 -12.17
CA ASN A 132 13.74 6.59 -10.81
C ASN A 132 14.60 7.56 -10.00
N LYS A 133 13.96 8.44 -9.22
CA LYS A 133 14.61 9.48 -8.41
C LYS A 133 14.20 9.39 -6.96
N VAL A 134 15.17 9.22 -6.07
CA VAL A 134 14.94 9.19 -4.61
C VAL A 134 15.65 10.36 -3.96
N TYR A 135 14.92 11.13 -3.18
CA TYR A 135 15.41 12.28 -2.44
C TYR A 135 15.24 12.04 -0.93
N TYR A 136 16.33 12.12 -0.17
CA TYR A 136 16.29 11.96 1.29
C TYR A 136 16.79 13.23 1.99
N LYS A 137 16.28 13.52 3.20
CA LYS A 137 16.77 14.63 4.03
C LYS A 137 17.91 14.18 4.93
N THR A 138 17.72 13.09 5.65
CA THR A 138 18.68 12.60 6.64
C THR A 138 18.87 11.08 6.53
N SER A 139 19.94 10.59 7.15
CA SER A 139 20.13 9.17 7.36
C SER A 139 20.58 8.93 8.80
N PRO A 140 20.01 7.92 9.50
CA PRO A 140 20.38 7.58 10.86
C PRO A 140 21.67 6.74 10.95
N THR A 141 22.32 6.48 9.83
CA THR A 141 23.58 5.74 9.79
C THR A 141 24.73 6.57 10.38
N LYS A 142 25.76 5.94 10.87
CA LYS A 142 26.93 6.61 11.44
C LYS A 142 27.61 7.59 10.47
N SER A 143 27.54 7.31 9.17
CA SER A 143 28.10 8.17 8.11
C SER A 143 27.20 9.36 7.76
N GLY A 144 25.97 9.42 8.27
CA GLY A 144 24.96 10.40 7.86
C GLY A 144 24.46 10.25 6.42
N LYS A 145 24.84 9.15 5.75
CA LYS A 145 24.43 8.79 4.38
C LYS A 145 23.80 7.41 4.37
N PRO A 146 22.70 7.19 3.63
CA PRO A 146 22.15 5.85 3.49
C PRO A 146 23.09 4.95 2.68
N SER A 147 22.99 3.64 2.88
CA SER A 147 23.56 2.67 1.95
C SER A 147 22.73 2.71 0.66
N ILE A 148 23.38 2.90 -0.49
CA ILE A 148 22.69 3.09 -1.77
C ILE A 148 23.12 1.99 -2.72
N SER A 149 22.12 1.37 -3.36
CA SER A 149 22.30 0.42 -4.48
C SER A 149 21.38 0.85 -5.63
N THR A 150 21.95 1.10 -6.80
CA THR A 150 21.21 1.46 -8.01
C THR A 150 21.53 0.49 -9.13
N THR A 151 20.48 0.06 -9.85
CA THR A 151 20.60 -0.85 -10.99
C THR A 151 19.66 -0.38 -12.09
N GLY A 152 20.11 -0.45 -13.35
CA GLY A 152 19.32 0.01 -14.49
C GLY A 152 19.84 1.33 -15.05
N VAL A 153 18.94 2.13 -15.64
CA VAL A 153 19.30 3.33 -16.41
C VAL A 153 18.75 4.58 -15.72
N ASP A 154 19.54 5.64 -15.65
CA ASP A 154 19.18 6.99 -15.20
C ASP A 154 18.52 7.07 -13.81
N ASN A 155 18.82 6.09 -12.95
CA ASN A 155 18.36 6.10 -11.56
C ASN A 155 19.25 6.99 -10.70
N SER A 156 18.66 7.76 -9.80
CA SER A 156 19.41 8.65 -8.92
C SER A 156 18.91 8.65 -7.48
N VAL A 157 19.85 8.76 -6.54
CA VAL A 157 19.58 8.96 -5.11
C VAL A 157 20.38 10.17 -4.63
N SER A 158 19.70 11.18 -4.13
CA SER A 158 20.35 12.43 -3.70
C SER A 158 19.80 12.95 -2.38
N LYS A 159 20.64 13.67 -1.64
CA LYS A 159 20.24 14.42 -0.45
C LYS A 159 19.61 15.74 -0.88
N ARG A 160 18.50 16.13 -0.20
CA ARG A 160 17.83 17.42 -0.38
C ARG A 160 17.91 18.28 0.86
#